data_4ea3bac93a59caa7e9ef4b49d953a504
#
_entry.id   4ea3bac93a59caa7e9ef4b49d953a504
#
_cell.length_a   1.000
_cell.length_b   1.000
_cell.length_c   1.000
_cell.angle_alpha   90.00
_cell.angle_beta   90.00
_cell.angle_gamma   90.00
#
_symmetry.space_group_name_H-M   'P 1'
#
loop_
_entity.id
_entity.type
_entity.pdbx_description
1 polymer ?
#
loop_
_entity_poly.entity_id
_entity_poly.type
_entity_poly.pdbx_seq_one_letter_code
_entity_poly.pdbx_strand_id
1 'polypeptide(L)'
;QEDSIVLKAKVESPLPTTLSWSVKGNEVSKDTVFTFKMNELGTYDVKLTATNADGVTSATTSIEVYGKYKYGTFVLNEGYQADPSTLIFISPKGILTDSAYYKANGSMLSLLSQDLFIANNKLYIISQKSGDDGYLIVANAETLKKEAGYKTELEDKVSSPTHVAVLGDDDIYLRDNEGIKVFHPSSGELFLIEGAERANKNTMAVTEGKIFAAAGNNVLVIEKGKNKISKSIEFNDPVRGVVKSSDGNLWVSTSAGEISKVDAQNYTIIKTNTLPGDAISTQSASYTSTPCITAQGDTLYMNGTGTKIYRHIFSKNQTDLMVDAANIVTTTSVYNTIAVNPVTGEVYLNTIKGWGNDRLINHISVCDFSETEPKLSANYKNHTNYPAGTFFTYNFQ
;
A
#
# COMPACT_ATOMS: atom_id res chain seq x y z
N GLN A 1 -3.34 -19.73 9.89
CA GLN A 1 -2.51 -20.54 10.78
C GLN A 1 -2.72 -19.99 12.18
N GLU A 2 -3.18 -20.83 13.10
CA GLU A 2 -3.38 -20.42 14.49
C GLU A 2 -2.02 -20.41 15.19
N ASP A 3 -1.50 -19.24 15.44
CA ASP A 3 -0.26 -19.07 16.18
C ASP A 3 -0.56 -19.05 17.68
N SER A 4 0.34 -19.59 18.47
CA SER A 4 0.32 -19.54 19.92
C SER A 4 1.64 -19.01 20.44
N ILE A 5 1.61 -18.35 21.60
CA ILE A 5 2.78 -17.83 22.27
C ILE A 5 2.98 -18.58 23.57
N VAL A 6 4.19 -19.13 23.76
CA VAL A 6 4.56 -19.81 25.00
C VAL A 6 5.20 -18.80 25.94
N LEU A 7 4.56 -18.55 27.07
CA LEU A 7 5.04 -17.70 28.15
C LEU A 7 5.64 -18.58 29.27
N LYS A 8 6.78 -18.16 29.78
CA LYS A 8 7.46 -18.88 30.87
C LYS A 8 7.60 -17.94 32.07
N ALA A 9 7.12 -18.38 33.23
CA ALA A 9 7.36 -17.70 34.48
C ALA A 9 8.81 -17.85 34.90
N LYS A 10 9.48 -16.73 35.21
CA LYS A 10 10.74 -16.72 35.91
C LYS A 10 10.51 -16.04 37.26
N VAL A 11 10.53 -16.84 38.33
CA VAL A 11 10.34 -16.38 39.71
C VAL A 11 11.52 -16.82 40.54
N GLU A 12 12.13 -15.85 41.22
CA GLU A 12 13.23 -16.10 42.15
C GLU A 12 12.69 -15.85 43.57
N SER A 13 12.52 -16.92 44.32
CA SER A 13 12.00 -16.86 45.69
C SER A 13 12.62 -18.00 46.53
N PRO A 14 13.07 -17.73 47.76
CA PRO A 14 13.51 -18.78 48.70
C PRO A 14 12.33 -19.56 49.31
N LEU A 15 11.09 -19.06 49.16
CA LEU A 15 9.87 -19.62 49.72
C LEU A 15 9.03 -20.34 48.66
N PRO A 16 8.26 -21.37 49.05
CA PRO A 16 7.28 -21.99 48.17
C PRO A 16 6.34 -20.93 47.59
N THR A 17 6.27 -20.83 46.28
CA THR A 17 5.52 -19.78 45.57
C THR A 17 4.49 -20.42 44.66
N THR A 18 3.26 -19.94 44.70
CA THR A 18 2.19 -20.31 43.80
C THR A 18 2.11 -19.27 42.66
N LEU A 19 1.79 -19.76 41.48
CA LEU A 19 1.64 -18.94 40.26
C LEU A 19 0.18 -18.92 39.81
N SER A 20 -0.23 -17.83 39.24
CA SER A 20 -1.54 -17.69 38.56
C SER A 20 -1.37 -16.78 37.34
N TRP A 21 -1.68 -17.33 36.17
CA TRP A 21 -1.81 -16.57 34.94
C TRP A 21 -3.27 -16.15 34.76
N SER A 22 -3.48 -14.88 34.39
CA SER A 22 -4.81 -14.39 34.06
C SER A 22 -4.82 -13.60 32.75
N VAL A 23 -5.92 -13.73 32.00
CA VAL A 23 -6.21 -12.99 30.76
C VAL A 23 -7.58 -12.34 30.91
N LYS A 24 -7.66 -11.04 30.62
CA LYS A 24 -8.88 -10.22 30.86
C LYS A 24 -9.44 -10.40 32.29
N GLY A 25 -8.55 -10.57 33.28
CA GLY A 25 -8.93 -10.76 34.67
C GLY A 25 -9.36 -12.18 35.10
N ASN A 26 -9.48 -13.11 34.16
CA ASN A 26 -9.83 -14.50 34.44
C ASN A 26 -8.56 -15.36 34.58
N GLU A 27 -8.47 -16.18 35.63
CA GLU A 27 -7.40 -17.15 35.80
C GLU A 27 -7.47 -18.21 34.69
N VAL A 28 -6.33 -18.47 34.01
CA VAL A 28 -6.22 -19.39 32.86
C VAL A 28 -5.23 -20.52 33.08
N SER A 29 -4.23 -20.36 33.97
CA SER A 29 -3.25 -21.41 34.32
C SER A 29 -2.57 -21.10 35.64
N LYS A 30 -2.04 -22.15 36.29
CA LYS A 30 -1.16 -22.09 37.47
C LYS A 30 0.23 -22.67 37.24
N ASP A 31 0.51 -23.08 36.01
CA ASP A 31 1.76 -23.72 35.63
C ASP A 31 2.90 -22.68 35.43
N THR A 32 4.13 -23.16 35.50
CA THR A 32 5.30 -22.32 35.16
C THR A 32 5.38 -21.94 33.68
N VAL A 33 4.65 -22.67 32.83
CA VAL A 33 4.57 -22.45 31.39
C VAL A 33 3.11 -22.33 31.01
N PHE A 34 2.75 -21.22 30.37
CA PHE A 34 1.42 -20.96 29.85
C PHE A 34 1.46 -20.73 28.33
N THR A 35 0.64 -21.46 27.59
CA THR A 35 0.47 -21.26 26.16
C THR A 35 -0.73 -20.36 25.91
N PHE A 36 -0.47 -19.12 25.53
CA PHE A 36 -1.48 -18.15 25.14
C PHE A 36 -1.96 -18.46 23.72
N LYS A 37 -3.28 -18.56 23.53
CA LYS A 37 -3.95 -18.72 22.24
C LYS A 37 -5.34 -18.09 22.30
N MET A 38 -5.65 -17.17 21.39
CA MET A 38 -6.94 -16.54 21.23
C MET A 38 -7.35 -16.51 19.76
N ASN A 39 -8.64 -16.64 19.47
CA ASN A 39 -9.21 -16.63 18.12
C ASN A 39 -9.79 -15.26 17.75
N GLU A 40 -10.15 -14.45 18.76
CA GLU A 40 -10.67 -13.11 18.54
C GLU A 40 -9.53 -12.10 18.40
N LEU A 41 -9.65 -11.22 17.42
CA LEU A 41 -8.70 -10.13 17.21
C LEU A 41 -8.77 -9.13 18.37
N GLY A 42 -7.62 -8.59 18.75
CA GLY A 42 -7.54 -7.57 19.79
C GLY A 42 -6.28 -7.67 20.63
N THR A 43 -6.14 -6.75 21.57
CA THR A 43 -5.02 -6.72 22.52
C THR A 43 -5.44 -7.35 23.84
N TYR A 44 -4.60 -8.21 24.36
CA TYR A 44 -4.84 -8.99 25.57
C TYR A 44 -3.72 -8.74 26.58
N ASP A 45 -4.09 -8.23 27.73
CA ASP A 45 -3.17 -8.18 28.86
C ASP A 45 -3.13 -9.56 29.54
N VAL A 46 -1.94 -10.15 29.54
CA VAL A 46 -1.65 -11.40 30.21
C VAL A 46 -0.86 -11.06 31.48
N LYS A 47 -1.45 -11.34 32.63
CA LYS A 47 -0.86 -11.07 33.95
C LYS A 47 -0.42 -12.37 34.61
N LEU A 48 0.84 -12.40 35.05
CA LEU A 48 1.35 -13.42 35.97
C LEU A 48 1.33 -12.83 37.38
N THR A 49 0.76 -13.56 38.30
CA THR A 49 0.80 -13.29 39.74
C THR A 49 1.54 -14.39 40.44
N ALA A 50 2.49 -14.01 41.29
CA ALA A 50 3.22 -14.94 42.18
C ALA A 50 2.91 -14.62 43.63
N THR A 51 2.55 -15.62 44.43
CA THR A 51 2.15 -15.47 45.82
C THR A 51 2.91 -16.44 46.69
N ASN A 52 3.48 -15.97 47.81
CA ASN A 52 4.09 -16.77 48.86
C ASN A 52 3.75 -16.16 50.23
N ALA A 53 4.39 -16.67 51.29
CA ALA A 53 4.14 -16.20 52.66
C ALA A 53 4.57 -14.76 52.92
N ASP A 54 5.48 -14.19 52.11
CA ASP A 54 5.95 -12.81 52.23
C ASP A 54 5.05 -11.81 51.47
N GLY A 55 4.17 -12.29 50.59
CA GLY A 55 3.25 -11.41 49.85
C GLY A 55 2.95 -11.83 48.42
N VAL A 56 2.51 -10.86 47.66
CA VAL A 56 2.05 -11.01 46.25
C VAL A 56 2.80 -10.02 45.35
N THR A 57 3.29 -10.53 44.23
CA THR A 57 3.83 -9.67 43.16
C THR A 57 3.25 -10.08 41.81
N SER A 58 3.28 -9.17 40.83
CA SER A 58 2.76 -9.48 39.51
C SER A 58 3.51 -8.76 38.39
N ALA A 59 3.51 -9.37 37.21
CA ALA A 59 3.98 -8.78 35.96
C ALA A 59 2.90 -8.92 34.89
N THR A 60 2.82 -7.95 34.00
CA THR A 60 1.84 -7.94 32.90
C THR A 60 2.57 -7.73 31.58
N THR A 61 2.14 -8.44 30.54
CA THR A 61 2.55 -8.22 29.17
C THR A 61 1.32 -8.13 28.28
N SER A 62 1.36 -7.26 27.28
CA SER A 62 0.29 -7.12 26.29
C SER A 62 0.63 -7.93 25.04
N ILE A 63 -0.32 -8.74 24.58
CA ILE A 63 -0.19 -9.58 23.38
C ILE A 63 -1.28 -9.15 22.39
N GLU A 64 -0.88 -8.80 21.17
CA GLU A 64 -1.79 -8.50 20.09
C GLU A 64 -2.12 -9.77 19.30
N VAL A 65 -3.41 -10.03 19.10
CA VAL A 65 -3.95 -11.04 18.19
C VAL A 65 -4.51 -10.30 16.98
N TYR A 66 -3.91 -10.50 15.82
CA TYR A 66 -4.25 -9.78 14.59
C TYR A 66 -4.57 -10.70 13.43
N GLY A 67 -5.26 -10.17 12.43
CA GLY A 67 -5.63 -10.89 11.23
C GLY A 67 -4.42 -11.21 10.34
N LYS A 68 -4.54 -12.26 9.56
CA LYS A 68 -3.47 -12.80 8.69
C LYS A 68 -2.82 -11.74 7.80
N TYR A 69 -3.58 -10.73 7.38
CA TYR A 69 -3.19 -9.76 6.37
C TYR A 69 -2.84 -8.37 6.94
N LYS A 70 -2.81 -8.23 8.27
CA LYS A 70 -2.53 -6.94 8.93
C LYS A 70 -1.15 -6.39 8.59
N TYR A 71 -0.14 -7.23 8.55
CA TYR A 71 1.24 -6.85 8.29
C TYR A 71 1.77 -7.58 7.07
N GLY A 72 2.19 -6.84 6.05
CA GLY A 72 2.76 -7.41 4.84
C GLY A 72 2.62 -6.52 3.62
N THR A 73 2.75 -7.15 2.47
CA THR A 73 2.75 -6.50 1.17
C THR A 73 1.67 -7.11 0.30
N PHE A 74 0.84 -6.27 -0.29
CA PHE A 74 -0.09 -6.66 -1.34
C PHE A 74 0.49 -6.35 -2.73
N VAL A 75 0.28 -7.26 -3.68
CA VAL A 75 0.45 -6.99 -5.10
C VAL A 75 -0.89 -7.25 -5.78
N LEU A 76 -1.45 -6.19 -6.35
CA LEU A 76 -2.72 -6.24 -7.07
C LEU A 76 -2.45 -6.56 -8.53
N ASN A 77 -3.11 -7.56 -9.08
CA ASN A 77 -3.07 -7.91 -10.50
C ASN A 77 -4.33 -7.40 -11.20
N GLU A 78 -4.13 -6.70 -12.32
CA GLU A 78 -5.24 -6.25 -13.17
C GLU A 78 -6.03 -7.45 -13.76
N GLY A 79 -5.33 -8.53 -14.08
CA GLY A 79 -5.83 -9.57 -14.93
C GLY A 79 -5.70 -9.21 -16.42
N TYR A 80 -6.32 -9.98 -17.29
CA TYR A 80 -6.27 -9.74 -18.74
C TYR A 80 -7.57 -10.20 -19.41
N GLN A 81 -8.21 -9.31 -20.18
CA GLN A 81 -9.48 -9.55 -20.88
C GLN A 81 -10.60 -10.03 -19.92
N ALA A 82 -10.91 -11.32 -19.95
CA ALA A 82 -11.94 -11.96 -19.12
C ALA A 82 -11.35 -12.59 -17.85
N ASP A 83 -10.00 -12.57 -17.67
CA ASP A 83 -9.39 -13.07 -16.45
C ASP A 83 -9.67 -12.11 -15.30
N PRO A 84 -10.27 -12.56 -14.19
CA PRO A 84 -10.50 -11.72 -13.05
C PRO A 84 -9.19 -11.18 -12.46
N SER A 85 -9.27 -10.03 -11.84
CA SER A 85 -8.18 -9.49 -11.04
C SER A 85 -7.90 -10.38 -9.83
N THR A 86 -6.67 -10.37 -9.36
CA THR A 86 -6.27 -11.14 -8.18
C THR A 86 -5.46 -10.29 -7.22
N LEU A 87 -5.48 -10.65 -5.95
CA LEU A 87 -4.68 -10.01 -4.92
C LEU A 87 -3.69 -11.02 -4.35
N ILE A 88 -2.40 -10.75 -4.49
CA ILE A 88 -1.32 -11.50 -3.86
C ILE A 88 -1.02 -10.85 -2.51
N PHE A 89 -0.72 -11.67 -1.51
CA PHE A 89 -0.21 -11.22 -0.22
C PHE A 89 1.14 -11.88 0.07
N ILE A 90 2.11 -11.07 0.48
CA ILE A 90 3.43 -11.53 0.94
C ILE A 90 3.56 -11.13 2.41
N SER A 91 3.67 -12.13 3.27
CA SER A 91 3.82 -11.92 4.71
C SER A 91 5.20 -11.32 5.07
N PRO A 92 5.40 -10.77 6.29
CA PRO A 92 6.72 -10.29 6.72
C PRO A 92 7.81 -11.39 6.73
N LYS A 93 7.41 -12.67 6.73
CA LYS A 93 8.32 -13.83 6.62
C LYS A 93 8.61 -14.22 5.17
N GLY A 94 8.15 -13.44 4.17
CA GLY A 94 8.33 -13.73 2.75
C GLY A 94 7.43 -14.86 2.21
N ILE A 95 6.40 -15.28 2.95
CA ILE A 95 5.47 -16.32 2.50
C ILE A 95 4.41 -15.70 1.60
N LEU A 96 4.39 -16.11 0.34
CA LEU A 96 3.44 -15.63 -0.65
C LEU A 96 2.11 -16.42 -0.58
N THR A 97 1.02 -15.70 -0.67
CA THR A 97 -0.35 -16.23 -0.80
C THR A 97 -0.98 -15.67 -2.07
N ASP A 98 -1.15 -16.51 -3.10
CA ASP A 98 -1.90 -16.13 -4.30
C ASP A 98 -3.39 -16.04 -4.02
N SER A 99 -4.09 -15.16 -4.78
CA SER A 99 -5.54 -14.99 -4.74
C SER A 99 -6.07 -14.84 -3.31
N ALA A 100 -5.41 -13.99 -2.52
CA ALA A 100 -5.71 -13.82 -1.08
C ALA A 100 -7.16 -13.40 -0.84
N TYR A 101 -7.72 -12.52 -1.69
CA TYR A 101 -9.12 -12.12 -1.59
C TYR A 101 -10.08 -13.31 -1.82
N TYR A 102 -9.85 -14.10 -2.87
CA TYR A 102 -10.66 -15.30 -3.15
C TYR A 102 -10.59 -16.29 -1.98
N LYS A 103 -9.41 -16.52 -1.42
CA LYS A 103 -9.24 -17.41 -0.25
C LYS A 103 -10.02 -16.93 0.98
N ALA A 104 -10.19 -15.62 1.12
CA ALA A 104 -10.95 -15.05 2.22
C ALA A 104 -12.47 -15.11 1.97
N ASN A 105 -12.95 -14.93 0.72
CA ASN A 105 -14.36 -14.67 0.42
C ASN A 105 -15.06 -15.74 -0.42
N GLY A 106 -14.31 -16.56 -1.16
CA GLY A 106 -14.88 -17.51 -2.12
C GLY A 106 -15.37 -16.86 -3.42
N SER A 107 -15.26 -15.52 -3.56
CA SER A 107 -15.55 -14.75 -4.77
C SER A 107 -14.29 -14.13 -5.33
N MET A 108 -14.25 -13.91 -6.65
CA MET A 108 -13.13 -13.25 -7.32
C MET A 108 -13.25 -11.73 -7.20
N LEU A 109 -12.13 -11.03 -7.36
CA LEU A 109 -12.16 -9.58 -7.63
C LEU A 109 -12.79 -9.32 -9.00
N SER A 110 -13.19 -8.08 -9.23
CA SER A 110 -13.73 -7.60 -10.50
C SER A 110 -12.68 -7.64 -11.61
N LEU A 111 -12.97 -7.08 -12.78
CA LEU A 111 -12.06 -7.11 -13.91
C LEU A 111 -11.28 -5.79 -13.99
N LEU A 112 -9.99 -5.89 -14.34
CA LEU A 112 -9.09 -4.76 -14.52
C LEU A 112 -9.03 -3.87 -13.27
N SER A 113 -8.76 -4.47 -12.09
CA SER A 113 -8.51 -3.72 -10.87
C SER A 113 -7.22 -2.93 -11.01
N GLN A 114 -7.27 -1.62 -10.71
CA GLN A 114 -6.19 -0.70 -11.03
C GLN A 114 -5.52 -0.11 -9.79
N ASP A 115 -6.21 -0.04 -8.67
CA ASP A 115 -5.69 0.59 -7.47
C ASP A 115 -6.26 -0.03 -6.20
N LEU A 116 -5.51 0.11 -5.12
CA LEU A 116 -5.85 -0.35 -3.79
C LEU A 116 -5.47 0.73 -2.78
N PHE A 117 -6.38 1.07 -1.89
CA PHE A 117 -6.15 2.01 -0.81
C PHE A 117 -6.51 1.39 0.53
N ILE A 118 -5.70 1.63 1.56
CA ILE A 118 -5.97 1.16 2.92
C ILE A 118 -6.15 2.36 3.83
N ALA A 119 -7.29 2.42 4.52
CA ALA A 119 -7.59 3.42 5.53
C ALA A 119 -8.59 2.87 6.54
N ASN A 120 -8.52 3.30 7.80
CA ASN A 120 -9.49 2.96 8.85
C ASN A 120 -9.73 1.45 9.00
N ASN A 121 -8.67 0.66 8.94
CA ASN A 121 -8.71 -0.82 8.95
C ASN A 121 -9.54 -1.45 7.82
N LYS A 122 -9.76 -0.71 6.74
CA LYS A 122 -10.45 -1.17 5.53
C LYS A 122 -9.51 -1.09 4.33
N LEU A 123 -9.76 -1.99 3.39
CA LEU A 123 -9.05 -2.08 2.12
C LEU A 123 -10.07 -1.82 1.01
N TYR A 124 -9.77 -0.82 0.19
CA TYR A 124 -10.60 -0.36 -0.92
C TYR A 124 -9.93 -0.76 -2.23
N ILE A 125 -10.63 -1.51 -3.09
CA ILE A 125 -10.12 -1.92 -4.40
C ILE A 125 -11.06 -1.39 -5.46
N ILE A 126 -10.50 -0.65 -6.44
CA ILE A 126 -11.24 -0.10 -7.57
C ILE A 126 -10.90 -0.84 -8.86
N SER A 127 -11.93 -1.13 -9.67
CA SER A 127 -11.81 -1.87 -10.93
C SER A 127 -12.49 -1.14 -12.07
N GLN A 128 -11.89 -1.16 -13.26
CA GLN A 128 -12.44 -0.50 -14.45
C GLN A 128 -13.77 -1.09 -14.90
N LYS A 129 -13.98 -2.37 -14.65
CA LYS A 129 -15.21 -3.09 -14.98
C LYS A 129 -15.75 -3.78 -13.75
N SER A 130 -17.07 -3.70 -13.59
CA SER A 130 -17.78 -4.38 -12.52
C SER A 130 -17.72 -5.90 -12.68
N GLY A 131 -17.46 -6.60 -11.58
CA GLY A 131 -17.75 -8.01 -11.41
C GLY A 131 -18.98 -8.21 -10.52
N ASP A 132 -19.07 -9.39 -9.88
CA ASP A 132 -20.17 -9.70 -8.97
C ASP A 132 -20.13 -8.80 -7.73
N ASP A 133 -18.93 -8.46 -7.25
CA ASP A 133 -18.69 -7.64 -6.06
C ASP A 133 -18.66 -6.12 -6.34
N GLY A 134 -18.84 -5.68 -7.59
CA GLY A 134 -18.98 -4.27 -7.97
C GLY A 134 -17.70 -3.64 -8.52
N TYR A 135 -17.77 -2.35 -8.82
CA TYR A 135 -16.61 -1.54 -9.25
C TYR A 135 -15.66 -1.23 -8.10
N LEU A 136 -16.22 -0.89 -6.95
CA LEU A 136 -15.49 -0.62 -5.71
C LEU A 136 -15.83 -1.71 -4.68
N ILE A 137 -14.79 -2.39 -4.22
CA ILE A 137 -14.88 -3.40 -3.16
C ILE A 137 -14.25 -2.83 -1.90
N VAL A 138 -14.96 -2.97 -0.77
CA VAL A 138 -14.45 -2.65 0.56
C VAL A 138 -14.34 -3.93 1.37
N ALA A 139 -13.17 -4.19 1.90
CA ALA A 139 -12.88 -5.36 2.72
C ALA A 139 -12.16 -4.95 4.01
N ASN A 140 -12.25 -5.76 5.04
CA ASN A 140 -11.47 -5.61 6.25
C ASN A 140 -9.97 -5.80 5.95
N ALA A 141 -9.12 -4.86 6.34
CA ALA A 141 -7.70 -4.87 5.98
C ALA A 141 -6.91 -6.03 6.63
N GLU A 142 -7.37 -6.54 7.78
CA GLU A 142 -6.68 -7.62 8.49
C GLU A 142 -7.13 -9.02 8.05
N THR A 143 -8.39 -9.16 7.64
CA THR A 143 -9.00 -10.46 7.34
C THR A 143 -9.30 -10.67 5.86
N LEU A 144 -9.31 -9.61 5.07
CA LEU A 144 -9.78 -9.50 3.69
C LEU A 144 -11.26 -9.90 3.51
N LYS A 145 -12.03 -10.06 4.57
CA LYS A 145 -13.48 -10.30 4.46
C LYS A 145 -14.15 -9.09 3.84
N LYS A 146 -14.96 -9.33 2.81
CA LYS A 146 -15.75 -8.29 2.15
C LYS A 146 -16.73 -7.69 3.13
N GLU A 147 -16.74 -6.36 3.23
CA GLU A 147 -17.70 -5.59 4.04
C GLU A 147 -18.74 -4.91 3.15
N ALA A 148 -18.33 -4.45 1.96
CA ALA A 148 -19.25 -3.86 0.98
C ALA A 148 -18.74 -4.06 -0.46
N GLY A 149 -19.65 -3.93 -1.41
CA GLY A 149 -19.37 -3.89 -2.83
C GLY A 149 -20.36 -2.98 -3.53
N TYR A 150 -19.87 -2.02 -4.30
CA TYR A 150 -20.67 -0.99 -4.94
C TYR A 150 -20.72 -1.24 -6.44
N LYS A 151 -21.82 -1.83 -6.89
CA LYS A 151 -22.12 -2.11 -8.29
C LYS A 151 -23.18 -1.14 -8.80
N THR A 152 -24.38 -1.29 -8.27
CA THR A 152 -25.56 -0.53 -8.72
C THR A 152 -25.43 0.96 -8.46
N GLU A 153 -24.79 1.33 -7.36
CA GLU A 153 -24.55 2.73 -6.97
C GLU A 153 -23.63 3.45 -7.93
N LEU A 154 -22.71 2.70 -8.60
CA LEU A 154 -21.70 3.24 -9.49
C LEU A 154 -21.96 2.93 -10.98
N GLU A 155 -22.83 1.96 -11.30
CA GLU A 155 -23.16 1.59 -12.67
C GLU A 155 -23.76 2.79 -13.41
N ASP A 156 -23.33 3.00 -14.66
CA ASP A 156 -23.69 4.14 -15.50
C ASP A 156 -23.26 5.54 -14.99
N LYS A 157 -22.60 5.60 -13.81
CA LYS A 157 -22.14 6.84 -13.20
C LYS A 157 -20.60 6.99 -13.24
N VAL A 158 -19.87 5.91 -13.50
CA VAL A 158 -18.40 5.93 -13.61
C VAL A 158 -17.96 5.50 -15.00
N SER A 159 -16.90 6.11 -15.49
CA SER A 159 -16.32 5.82 -16.81
C SER A 159 -14.93 5.21 -16.64
N SER A 160 -14.86 3.87 -16.60
CA SER A 160 -13.60 3.12 -16.40
C SER A 160 -12.79 3.66 -15.21
N PRO A 161 -13.29 3.54 -13.98
CA PRO A 161 -12.60 4.06 -12.79
C PRO A 161 -11.27 3.33 -12.56
N THR A 162 -10.26 4.08 -12.14
CA THR A 162 -8.87 3.59 -12.08
C THR A 162 -8.19 3.76 -10.73
N HIS A 163 -8.48 4.82 -9.97
CA HIS A 163 -7.81 5.09 -8.70
C HIS A 163 -8.80 5.46 -7.61
N VAL A 164 -8.43 5.19 -6.38
CA VAL A 164 -9.23 5.45 -5.19
C VAL A 164 -8.39 6.11 -4.11
N ALA A 165 -8.95 7.11 -3.44
CA ALA A 165 -8.42 7.71 -2.23
C ALA A 165 -9.53 7.91 -1.22
N VAL A 166 -9.24 7.84 0.07
CA VAL A 166 -10.26 7.85 1.14
C VAL A 166 -9.89 8.89 2.18
N LEU A 167 -10.81 9.80 2.48
CA LEU A 167 -10.70 10.77 3.57
C LEU A 167 -11.66 10.47 4.73
N GLY A 168 -12.49 9.47 4.57
CA GLY A 168 -13.44 8.97 5.55
C GLY A 168 -14.31 7.87 4.97
N ASP A 169 -15.01 7.11 5.82
CA ASP A 169 -15.83 5.99 5.38
C ASP A 169 -16.97 6.41 4.43
N ASP A 170 -17.38 7.67 4.49
CA ASP A 170 -18.40 8.27 3.62
C ASP A 170 -17.82 9.32 2.66
N ASP A 171 -16.49 9.40 2.54
CA ASP A 171 -15.80 10.30 1.62
C ASP A 171 -14.76 9.54 0.83
N ILE A 172 -15.22 8.81 -0.19
CA ILE A 172 -14.40 7.99 -1.07
C ILE A 172 -14.27 8.70 -2.42
N TYR A 173 -13.04 8.97 -2.82
CA TYR A 173 -12.74 9.68 -4.06
C TYR A 173 -12.29 8.69 -5.12
N LEU A 174 -12.97 8.70 -6.26
CA LEU A 174 -12.72 7.82 -7.40
C LEU A 174 -12.23 8.65 -8.58
N ARG A 175 -11.09 8.29 -9.14
CA ARG A 175 -10.64 8.86 -10.40
C ARG A 175 -11.11 7.97 -11.55
N ASP A 176 -11.83 8.53 -12.51
CA ASP A 176 -12.24 7.86 -13.74
C ASP A 176 -11.88 8.68 -15.00
N ASN A 177 -12.39 8.32 -16.19
CA ASN A 177 -12.07 9.05 -17.42
C ASN A 177 -12.69 10.45 -17.50
N GLU A 178 -13.61 10.80 -16.61
CA GLU A 178 -14.23 12.12 -16.54
C GLU A 178 -13.55 13.04 -15.52
N GLY A 179 -12.74 12.46 -14.59
CA GLY A 179 -12.05 13.22 -13.57
C GLY A 179 -12.06 12.54 -12.22
N ILE A 180 -12.02 13.33 -11.14
CA ILE A 180 -12.16 12.82 -9.78
C ILE A 180 -13.56 13.09 -9.27
N LYS A 181 -14.22 12.05 -8.78
CA LYS A 181 -15.56 12.09 -8.22
C LYS A 181 -15.51 11.73 -6.74
N VAL A 182 -16.33 12.34 -5.91
CA VAL A 182 -16.56 11.90 -4.52
C VAL A 182 -17.80 11.02 -4.45
N PHE A 183 -17.66 9.87 -3.84
CA PHE A 183 -18.72 8.91 -3.58
C PHE A 183 -19.04 8.90 -2.08
N HIS A 184 -20.33 9.02 -1.77
CA HIS A 184 -20.88 8.94 -0.43
C HIS A 184 -21.66 7.64 -0.27
N PRO A 185 -21.06 6.57 0.27
CA PRO A 185 -21.72 5.27 0.46
C PRO A 185 -23.05 5.32 1.20
N SER A 186 -23.15 6.19 2.21
CA SER A 186 -24.37 6.30 3.04
C SER A 186 -25.61 6.76 2.28
N SER A 187 -25.44 7.59 1.24
CA SER A 187 -26.53 8.11 0.40
C SER A 187 -26.56 7.49 -1.00
N GLY A 188 -25.48 6.85 -1.44
CA GLY A 188 -25.29 6.38 -2.83
C GLY A 188 -25.06 7.50 -3.84
N GLU A 189 -24.75 8.71 -3.36
CA GLU A 189 -24.50 9.87 -4.22
C GLU A 189 -23.06 9.88 -4.74
N LEU A 190 -22.89 10.34 -5.97
CA LEU A 190 -21.60 10.48 -6.65
C LEU A 190 -21.54 11.84 -7.34
N PHE A 191 -20.54 12.65 -7.03
CA PHE A 191 -20.37 14.00 -7.59
C PHE A 191 -19.00 14.17 -8.22
N LEU A 192 -18.94 14.75 -9.41
CA LEU A 192 -17.69 15.21 -10.00
C LEU A 192 -17.16 16.42 -9.21
N ILE A 193 -15.90 16.40 -8.86
CA ILE A 193 -15.23 17.53 -8.20
C ILE A 193 -14.91 18.58 -9.29
N GLU A 194 -15.50 19.76 -9.16
CA GLU A 194 -15.28 20.89 -10.07
C GLU A 194 -13.79 21.26 -10.14
N GLY A 195 -13.25 21.30 -11.35
CA GLY A 195 -11.83 21.58 -11.61
C GLY A 195 -10.92 20.33 -11.60
N ALA A 196 -11.47 19.13 -11.33
CA ALA A 196 -10.73 17.89 -11.35
C ALA A 196 -10.96 17.01 -12.60
N GLU A 197 -11.61 17.58 -13.65
CA GLU A 197 -11.99 16.85 -14.88
C GLU A 197 -10.78 16.34 -15.68
N ARG A 198 -9.60 16.94 -15.48
CA ARG A 198 -8.36 16.58 -16.18
C ARG A 198 -7.36 15.83 -15.31
N ALA A 199 -7.81 15.27 -14.18
CA ALA A 199 -6.93 14.49 -13.34
C ALA A 199 -6.31 13.31 -14.11
N ASN A 200 -5.00 13.17 -14.00
CA ASN A 200 -4.25 12.12 -14.70
C ASN A 200 -4.67 10.74 -14.17
N LYS A 201 -4.56 9.71 -15.04
CA LYS A 201 -4.64 8.32 -14.61
C LYS A 201 -3.39 8.00 -13.79
N ASN A 202 -3.43 8.30 -12.49
CA ASN A 202 -2.33 8.10 -11.56
C ASN A 202 -2.84 8.01 -10.12
N THR A 203 -2.05 7.42 -9.24
CA THR A 203 -2.33 7.34 -7.80
C THR A 203 -2.48 8.74 -7.21
N MET A 204 -3.43 8.89 -6.32
CA MET A 204 -3.67 10.11 -5.55
C MET A 204 -2.98 10.01 -4.19
N ALA A 205 -2.15 10.98 -3.84
CA ALA A 205 -1.52 11.04 -2.54
C ALA A 205 -2.48 11.61 -1.49
N VAL A 206 -2.50 11.01 -0.30
CA VAL A 206 -3.31 11.50 0.83
C VAL A 206 -2.38 11.89 1.98
N THR A 207 -2.43 13.14 2.36
CA THR A 207 -1.70 13.67 3.54
C THR A 207 -2.43 14.88 4.09
N GLU A 208 -2.24 15.21 5.37
CA GLU A 208 -2.87 16.37 6.03
C GLU A 208 -4.40 16.44 5.86
N GLY A 209 -5.07 15.27 5.76
CA GLY A 209 -6.52 15.19 5.55
C GLY A 209 -7.00 15.68 4.17
N LYS A 210 -6.10 15.73 3.18
CA LYS A 210 -6.37 16.19 1.82
C LYS A 210 -5.86 15.20 0.78
N ILE A 211 -6.39 15.29 -0.44
CA ILE A 211 -5.96 14.53 -1.61
C ILE A 211 -5.17 15.46 -2.53
N PHE A 212 -4.07 14.93 -3.04
CA PHE A 212 -3.20 15.58 -4.01
C PHE A 212 -3.12 14.72 -5.27
N ALA A 213 -3.57 15.25 -6.40
CA ALA A 213 -3.69 14.54 -7.66
C ALA A 213 -3.01 15.27 -8.81
N ALA A 214 -2.27 14.55 -9.63
CA ALA A 214 -1.65 15.11 -10.83
C ALA A 214 -2.70 15.45 -11.90
N ALA A 215 -2.57 16.60 -12.55
CA ALA A 215 -3.40 17.03 -13.68
C ALA A 215 -2.63 17.95 -14.62
N GLY A 216 -2.09 17.42 -15.73
CA GLY A 216 -1.21 18.18 -16.62
C GLY A 216 0.02 18.69 -15.85
N ASN A 217 0.23 19.99 -15.85
CA ASN A 217 1.34 20.65 -15.13
C ASN A 217 0.99 20.98 -13.67
N ASN A 218 -0.10 20.48 -13.15
CA ASN A 218 -0.59 20.86 -11.84
C ASN A 218 -0.69 19.67 -10.89
N VAL A 219 -0.58 19.97 -9.60
CA VAL A 219 -1.07 19.12 -8.52
C VAL A 219 -2.31 19.76 -7.94
N LEU A 220 -3.45 19.11 -8.12
CA LEU A 220 -4.75 19.53 -7.58
C LEU A 220 -4.85 19.19 -6.12
N VAL A 221 -5.44 20.07 -5.32
CA VAL A 221 -5.71 19.88 -3.90
C VAL A 221 -7.22 19.75 -3.68
N ILE A 222 -7.64 18.63 -3.13
CA ILE A 222 -9.04 18.34 -2.81
C ILE A 222 -9.17 18.18 -1.31
N GLU A 223 -10.07 18.93 -0.70
CA GLU A 223 -10.36 18.89 0.74
C GLU A 223 -11.67 18.15 0.98
N LYS A 224 -11.73 17.45 2.10
CA LYS A 224 -12.94 16.76 2.55
C LYS A 224 -14.15 17.71 2.58
N GLY A 225 -15.29 17.24 2.06
CA GLY A 225 -16.55 17.99 2.05
C GLY A 225 -16.58 19.19 1.09
N LYS A 226 -15.62 19.29 0.16
CA LYS A 226 -15.61 20.28 -0.91
C LYS A 226 -15.92 19.63 -2.25
N ASN A 227 -16.85 20.20 -3.01
CA ASN A 227 -17.23 19.71 -4.34
C ASN A 227 -16.43 20.38 -5.48
N LYS A 228 -15.35 21.08 -5.13
CA LYS A 228 -14.40 21.69 -6.07
C LYS A 228 -12.98 21.64 -5.52
N ILE A 229 -11.99 21.73 -6.42
CA ILE A 229 -10.59 21.84 -6.01
C ILE A 229 -10.40 23.09 -5.12
N SER A 230 -9.65 22.94 -4.05
CA SER A 230 -9.36 24.04 -3.12
C SER A 230 -8.19 24.89 -3.60
N LYS A 231 -7.23 24.25 -4.27
CA LYS A 231 -5.99 24.86 -4.74
C LYS A 231 -5.40 24.06 -5.90
N SER A 232 -4.56 24.71 -6.69
CA SER A 232 -3.70 24.08 -7.71
C SER A 232 -2.26 24.54 -7.48
N ILE A 233 -1.32 23.59 -7.47
CA ILE A 233 0.11 23.87 -7.36
C ILE A 233 0.69 23.67 -8.76
N GLU A 234 1.21 24.74 -9.35
CA GLU A 234 1.66 24.78 -10.74
C GLU A 234 3.16 24.41 -10.85
N PHE A 235 3.48 23.63 -11.88
CA PHE A 235 4.83 23.25 -12.28
C PHE A 235 5.07 23.70 -13.73
N ASN A 236 6.33 23.85 -14.11
CA ASN A 236 6.69 24.24 -15.49
C ASN A 236 6.37 23.12 -16.49
N ASP A 237 6.45 21.85 -16.04
CA ASP A 237 6.35 20.66 -16.87
C ASP A 237 5.28 19.70 -16.35
N PRO A 238 4.75 18.81 -17.20
CA PRO A 238 3.75 17.83 -16.81
C PRO A 238 4.16 16.99 -15.59
N VAL A 239 3.30 16.98 -14.59
CA VAL A 239 3.46 16.16 -13.37
C VAL A 239 3.29 14.68 -13.72
N ARG A 240 4.26 13.85 -13.30
CA ARG A 240 4.29 12.40 -13.55
C ARG A 240 3.92 11.58 -12.35
N GLY A 241 4.17 12.05 -11.15
CA GLY A 241 3.84 11.35 -9.91
C GLY A 241 3.76 12.29 -8.73
N VAL A 242 2.85 11.97 -7.82
CA VAL A 242 2.70 12.65 -6.53
C VAL A 242 2.66 11.56 -5.48
N VAL A 243 3.62 11.58 -4.54
CA VAL A 243 3.66 10.62 -3.45
C VAL A 243 3.83 11.32 -2.11
N LYS A 244 3.25 10.75 -1.06
CA LYS A 244 3.40 11.24 0.30
C LYS A 244 4.82 11.06 0.78
N SER A 245 5.37 12.09 1.43
CA SER A 245 6.60 12.02 2.20
C SER A 245 6.31 11.61 3.65
N SER A 246 7.30 11.00 4.32
CA SER A 246 7.17 10.59 5.72
C SER A 246 6.97 11.76 6.70
N ASP A 247 7.33 12.97 6.31
CA ASP A 247 7.14 14.19 7.10
C ASP A 247 5.80 14.93 6.84
N GLY A 248 4.87 14.29 6.13
CA GLY A 248 3.57 14.86 5.79
C GLY A 248 3.56 15.73 4.53
N ASN A 249 4.73 16.07 3.98
CA ASN A 249 4.87 16.77 2.70
C ASN A 249 4.68 15.84 1.50
N LEU A 250 4.95 16.35 0.29
CA LEU A 250 4.85 15.59 -0.94
C LEU A 250 6.19 15.56 -1.68
N TRP A 251 6.38 14.47 -2.40
CA TRP A 251 7.34 14.36 -3.49
C TRP A 251 6.58 14.42 -4.81
N VAL A 252 6.99 15.29 -5.70
CA VAL A 252 6.38 15.48 -7.01
C VAL A 252 7.45 15.35 -8.09
N SER A 253 7.20 14.47 -9.07
CA SER A 253 8.07 14.31 -10.24
C SER A 253 7.43 14.93 -11.48
N THR A 254 8.26 15.47 -12.39
CA THR A 254 7.83 16.05 -13.66
C THR A 254 8.45 15.33 -14.86
N SER A 255 7.89 15.54 -16.04
CA SER A 255 8.39 14.97 -17.29
C SER A 255 9.74 15.53 -17.74
N ALA A 256 10.15 16.67 -17.19
CA ALA A 256 11.47 17.27 -17.47
C ALA A 256 12.59 16.64 -16.64
N GLY A 257 12.26 15.71 -15.76
CA GLY A 257 13.29 15.10 -14.94
C GLY A 257 13.54 15.83 -13.63
N GLU A 258 12.53 16.45 -13.06
CA GLU A 258 12.64 17.13 -11.79
C GLU A 258 11.93 16.37 -10.68
N ILE A 259 12.52 16.41 -9.49
CA ILE A 259 11.88 15.99 -8.24
C ILE A 259 11.78 17.22 -7.35
N SER A 260 10.57 17.54 -6.94
CA SER A 260 10.28 18.63 -6.02
C SER A 260 9.74 18.11 -4.69
N LYS A 261 10.23 18.68 -3.60
CA LYS A 261 9.57 18.58 -2.29
C LYS A 261 8.58 19.71 -2.15
N VAL A 262 7.34 19.40 -1.80
CA VAL A 262 6.22 20.35 -1.74
C VAL A 262 5.61 20.33 -0.35
N ASP A 263 5.45 21.51 0.25
CA ASP A 263 4.73 21.72 1.50
C ASP A 263 3.23 21.48 1.26
N ALA A 264 2.69 20.43 1.88
CA ALA A 264 1.28 20.04 1.72
C ALA A 264 0.30 20.94 2.49
N GLN A 265 0.78 21.74 3.44
CA GLN A 265 -0.05 22.68 4.20
C GLN A 265 -0.12 24.05 3.52
N ASN A 266 1.03 24.56 3.06
CA ASN A 266 1.16 25.90 2.46
C ASN A 266 1.09 25.88 0.92
N TYR A 267 1.12 24.68 0.30
CA TYR A 267 1.05 24.47 -1.16
C TYR A 267 2.19 25.14 -1.92
N THR A 268 3.38 25.13 -1.35
CA THR A 268 4.58 25.74 -1.92
C THR A 268 5.66 24.73 -2.22
N ILE A 269 6.40 24.94 -3.31
CA ILE A 269 7.58 24.14 -3.64
C ILE A 269 8.71 24.57 -2.71
N ILE A 270 9.18 23.65 -1.86
CA ILE A 270 10.26 23.88 -0.90
C ILE A 270 11.61 23.89 -1.63
N LYS A 271 11.85 22.88 -2.45
CA LYS A 271 13.09 22.69 -3.21
C LYS A 271 12.84 21.76 -4.39
N THR A 272 13.56 21.96 -5.49
CA THR A 272 13.57 21.11 -6.67
C THR A 272 15.00 20.65 -6.97
N ASN A 273 15.17 19.38 -7.29
CA ASN A 273 16.37 18.79 -7.83
C ASN A 273 16.12 18.34 -9.26
N THR A 274 17.11 18.52 -10.14
CA THR A 274 17.09 17.99 -11.51
C THR A 274 17.88 16.67 -11.55
N LEU A 275 17.29 15.65 -12.14
CA LEU A 275 17.88 14.31 -12.25
C LEU A 275 18.64 14.15 -13.57
N PRO A 276 19.59 13.21 -13.66
CA PRO A 276 20.20 12.81 -14.93
C PRO A 276 19.14 12.35 -15.94
N GLY A 277 19.35 12.63 -17.22
CA GLY A 277 18.34 12.50 -18.26
C GLY A 277 17.77 11.08 -18.50
N ASP A 278 18.47 10.04 -18.01
CA ASP A 278 18.01 8.63 -18.11
C ASP A 278 17.43 8.08 -16.79
N ALA A 279 17.48 8.87 -15.71
CA ALA A 279 16.97 8.46 -14.41
C ALA A 279 15.46 8.55 -14.27
N ILE A 280 14.78 9.27 -15.16
CA ILE A 280 13.32 9.42 -15.15
C ILE A 280 12.71 8.56 -16.24
N SER A 281 11.71 7.79 -15.85
CA SER A 281 10.90 7.10 -16.82
C SER A 281 10.12 8.13 -17.65
N THR A 282 10.39 8.13 -18.94
CA THR A 282 9.55 8.82 -19.93
C THR A 282 8.29 8.04 -20.27
N GLN A 283 8.03 6.91 -19.59
CA GLN A 283 6.83 6.11 -19.81
C GLN A 283 5.61 6.84 -19.27
N SER A 284 5.12 7.77 -20.07
CA SER A 284 3.72 8.16 -20.00
C SER A 284 2.92 7.15 -20.79
N ALA A 285 2.93 5.92 -20.35
CA ALA A 285 2.12 4.95 -21.03
C ALA A 285 0.68 5.13 -20.57
N SER A 286 -0.24 5.13 -21.53
CA SER A 286 -1.68 5.09 -21.26
C SER A 286 -2.11 3.90 -20.43
N TYR A 287 -1.24 2.91 -20.28
CA TYR A 287 -1.45 1.69 -19.50
C TYR A 287 -0.78 1.72 -18.10
N THR A 288 0.20 2.60 -17.86
CA THR A 288 0.75 2.75 -16.51
C THR A 288 -0.13 3.68 -15.67
N SER A 289 -0.32 3.34 -14.43
CA SER A 289 -1.25 4.04 -13.54
C SER A 289 -0.65 4.37 -12.17
N THR A 290 0.65 4.15 -12.00
CA THR A 290 1.37 4.44 -10.75
C THR A 290 2.36 5.58 -10.96
N PRO A 291 2.69 6.34 -9.90
CA PRO A 291 3.81 7.27 -9.96
C PRO A 291 5.09 6.48 -10.26
N CYS A 292 5.96 7.04 -11.09
CA CYS A 292 7.23 6.41 -11.43
C CYS A 292 8.26 6.55 -10.30
N ILE A 293 7.86 7.05 -9.16
CA ILE A 293 8.67 7.29 -7.96
C ILE A 293 8.05 6.64 -6.73
N THR A 294 8.90 6.26 -5.79
CA THR A 294 8.53 5.88 -4.44
C THR A 294 9.56 6.44 -3.47
N ALA A 295 9.22 6.67 -2.20
CA ALA A 295 10.10 7.33 -1.27
C ALA A 295 10.10 6.68 0.11
N GLN A 296 11.28 6.66 0.74
CA GLN A 296 11.45 6.39 2.16
C GLN A 296 12.33 7.49 2.76
N GLY A 297 11.75 8.33 3.60
CA GLY A 297 12.45 9.51 4.13
C GLY A 297 12.93 10.43 3.03
N ASP A 298 14.23 10.72 3.01
CA ASP A 298 14.93 11.59 2.05
C ASP A 298 15.39 10.85 0.78
N THR A 299 15.16 9.54 0.72
CA THR A 299 15.58 8.68 -0.39
C THR A 299 14.41 8.33 -1.27
N LEU A 300 14.53 8.64 -2.56
CA LEU A 300 13.57 8.27 -3.58
C LEU A 300 14.15 7.19 -4.48
N TYR A 301 13.29 6.28 -4.90
CA TYR A 301 13.61 5.31 -5.94
C TYR A 301 12.70 5.54 -7.13
N MET A 302 13.21 5.31 -8.33
CA MET A 302 12.48 5.57 -9.57
C MET A 302 12.84 4.62 -10.68
N ASN A 303 11.86 4.36 -11.55
CA ASN A 303 12.11 3.71 -12.83
C ASN A 303 12.78 4.72 -13.76
N GLY A 304 13.95 4.38 -14.26
CA GLY A 304 14.58 5.08 -15.34
C GLY A 304 14.14 4.57 -16.71
N THR A 305 14.88 4.92 -17.71
CA THR A 305 14.64 4.43 -19.08
C THR A 305 14.85 2.91 -19.15
N GLY A 306 13.90 2.20 -19.76
CA GLY A 306 13.93 0.75 -19.89
C GLY A 306 13.68 0.02 -18.56
N THR A 307 14.64 -0.81 -18.15
CA THR A 307 14.57 -1.63 -16.93
C THR A 307 15.45 -1.12 -15.79
N LYS A 308 16.01 0.08 -15.94
CA LYS A 308 16.93 0.68 -14.98
C LYS A 308 16.21 1.25 -13.77
N ILE A 309 16.76 1.03 -12.59
CA ILE A 309 16.25 1.55 -11.30
C ILE A 309 17.30 2.47 -10.71
N TYR A 310 16.89 3.68 -10.39
CA TYR A 310 17.74 4.71 -9.80
C TYR A 310 17.33 5.00 -8.37
N ARG A 311 18.30 5.42 -7.56
CA ARG A 311 18.12 6.00 -6.23
C ARG A 311 18.51 7.47 -6.28
N HIS A 312 17.71 8.34 -5.68
CA HIS A 312 18.03 9.74 -5.49
C HIS A 312 17.97 10.10 -4.01
N ILE A 313 19.08 10.58 -3.46
CA ILE A 313 19.16 11.13 -2.10
C ILE A 313 18.95 12.65 -2.22
N PHE A 314 17.77 13.12 -1.86
CA PHE A 314 17.31 14.47 -2.19
C PHE A 314 18.13 15.58 -1.52
N SER A 315 18.47 15.46 -0.23
CA SER A 315 19.29 16.44 0.49
C SER A 315 20.67 16.61 -0.13
N LYS A 316 21.24 15.53 -0.68
CA LYS A 316 22.57 15.48 -1.31
C LYS A 316 22.54 15.85 -2.79
N ASN A 317 21.35 15.89 -3.41
CA ASN A 317 21.19 16.00 -4.87
C ASN A 317 22.02 14.92 -5.61
N GLN A 318 22.04 13.70 -5.07
CA GLN A 318 22.82 12.59 -5.60
C GLN A 318 21.89 11.53 -6.20
N THR A 319 22.20 11.14 -7.44
CA THR A 319 21.45 10.09 -8.15
C THR A 319 22.39 8.97 -8.58
N ASP A 320 22.08 7.75 -8.19
CA ASP A 320 22.86 6.56 -8.48
C ASP A 320 21.99 5.54 -9.26
N LEU A 321 22.58 4.91 -10.29
CA LEU A 321 22.00 3.72 -10.90
C LEU A 321 22.20 2.54 -9.94
N MET A 322 21.08 1.98 -9.41
CA MET A 322 21.16 0.87 -8.48
C MET A 322 21.22 -0.47 -9.19
N VAL A 323 20.36 -0.69 -10.18
CA VAL A 323 20.32 -1.94 -10.93
C VAL A 323 19.62 -1.75 -12.28
N ASP A 324 20.02 -2.54 -13.26
CA ASP A 324 19.18 -2.84 -14.42
C ASP A 324 18.47 -4.18 -14.16
N ALA A 325 17.14 -4.15 -14.05
CA ALA A 325 16.35 -5.35 -13.74
C ALA A 325 16.56 -6.47 -14.75
N ALA A 326 16.91 -6.15 -16.00
CA ALA A 326 17.23 -7.14 -17.03
C ALA A 326 18.50 -7.97 -16.72
N ASN A 327 19.37 -7.47 -15.83
CA ASN A 327 20.57 -8.20 -15.39
C ASN A 327 20.28 -9.22 -14.27
N ILE A 328 19.13 -9.12 -13.61
CA ILE A 328 18.77 -9.99 -12.49
C ILE A 328 17.63 -10.96 -12.82
N VAL A 329 16.74 -10.60 -13.74
CA VAL A 329 15.61 -11.44 -14.16
C VAL A 329 15.34 -11.32 -15.66
N THR A 330 14.65 -12.31 -16.24
CA THR A 330 14.20 -12.22 -17.63
C THR A 330 13.04 -11.24 -17.75
N THR A 331 13.32 -10.05 -18.26
CA THR A 331 12.33 -8.97 -18.40
C THR A 331 12.68 -8.02 -19.53
N THR A 332 11.67 -7.33 -20.07
CA THR A 332 11.84 -6.17 -20.95
C THR A 332 11.21 -4.92 -20.38
N SER A 333 10.47 -5.05 -19.27
CA SER A 333 9.77 -3.93 -18.68
C SER A 333 9.60 -4.11 -17.17
N VAL A 334 9.86 -3.03 -16.43
CA VAL A 334 9.30 -2.84 -15.09
C VAL A 334 7.87 -2.33 -15.31
N TYR A 335 6.88 -3.14 -14.93
CA TYR A 335 5.49 -2.87 -15.23
C TYR A 335 4.80 -2.22 -14.03
N ASN A 336 4.29 -1.03 -14.27
CA ASN A 336 3.44 -0.24 -13.38
C ASN A 336 4.06 0.14 -12.03
N THR A 337 5.17 -0.43 -11.56
CA THR A 337 5.57 -0.03 -10.23
C THR A 337 6.95 -0.48 -9.81
N ILE A 338 7.58 0.45 -9.10
CA ILE A 338 8.48 0.17 -8.00
C ILE A 338 7.82 0.66 -6.72
N ALA A 339 8.07 0.00 -5.60
CA ALA A 339 7.57 0.42 -4.31
C ALA A 339 8.60 0.12 -3.21
N VAL A 340 8.90 1.08 -2.36
CA VAL A 340 9.80 0.88 -1.22
C VAL A 340 9.00 0.51 0.02
N ASN A 341 9.39 -0.57 0.68
CA ASN A 341 8.80 -0.97 1.95
C ASN A 341 9.18 0.08 3.02
N PRO A 342 8.22 0.74 3.66
CA PRO A 342 8.50 1.84 4.60
C PRO A 342 9.19 1.38 5.88
N VAL A 343 9.13 0.08 6.20
CA VAL A 343 9.74 -0.50 7.40
C VAL A 343 11.14 -1.05 7.11
N THR A 344 11.28 -1.87 6.04
CA THR A 344 12.55 -2.54 5.75
C THR A 344 13.46 -1.76 4.82
N GLY A 345 12.93 -0.81 4.03
CA GLY A 345 13.67 -0.10 3.00
C GLY A 345 13.90 -0.91 1.72
N GLU A 346 13.45 -2.16 1.68
CA GLU A 346 13.55 -2.99 0.48
C GLU A 346 12.65 -2.49 -0.63
N VAL A 347 13.14 -2.55 -1.87
CA VAL A 347 12.43 -2.07 -3.05
C VAL A 347 11.86 -3.25 -3.82
N TYR A 348 10.56 -3.22 -4.04
CA TYR A 348 9.81 -4.21 -4.81
C TYR A 348 9.72 -3.78 -6.27
N LEU A 349 10.09 -4.68 -7.17
CA LEU A 349 10.05 -4.49 -8.62
C LEU A 349 9.10 -5.52 -9.21
N ASN A 350 8.04 -5.06 -9.88
CA ASN A 350 7.21 -5.94 -10.69
C ASN A 350 7.69 -5.89 -12.15
N THR A 351 8.11 -7.01 -12.68
CA THR A 351 8.64 -7.11 -14.04
C THR A 351 7.89 -8.12 -14.87
N ILE A 352 7.75 -7.85 -16.16
CA ILE A 352 7.19 -8.77 -17.15
C ILE A 352 8.18 -8.98 -18.30
N LYS A 353 8.23 -10.18 -18.84
CA LYS A 353 9.07 -10.47 -20.02
C LYS A 353 8.57 -9.72 -21.26
N GLY A 354 7.27 -9.51 -21.38
CA GLY A 354 6.68 -8.84 -22.54
C GLY A 354 5.17 -8.81 -22.50
N TRP A 355 4.56 -8.54 -23.64
CA TRP A 355 3.12 -8.41 -23.82
C TRP A 355 2.48 -9.75 -24.25
N GLY A 356 1.17 -9.82 -24.29
CA GLY A 356 0.44 -11.03 -24.62
C GLY A 356 0.77 -12.16 -23.64
N ASN A 357 1.11 -13.34 -24.13
CA ASN A 357 1.43 -14.50 -23.27
C ASN A 357 2.74 -14.33 -22.50
N ASP A 358 3.67 -13.51 -22.97
CA ASP A 358 4.94 -13.24 -22.28
C ASP A 358 4.74 -12.47 -20.97
N ARG A 359 3.57 -11.85 -20.72
CA ARG A 359 3.22 -11.26 -19.43
C ARG A 359 3.22 -12.27 -18.28
N LEU A 360 2.96 -13.55 -18.59
CA LEU A 360 2.93 -14.63 -17.60
C LEU A 360 4.34 -15.11 -17.18
N ILE A 361 5.38 -14.63 -17.88
CA ILE A 361 6.77 -14.78 -17.46
C ILE A 361 7.13 -13.48 -16.74
N ASN A 362 7.08 -13.50 -15.43
CA ASN A 362 7.14 -12.30 -14.61
C ASN A 362 7.82 -12.57 -13.28
N HIS A 363 8.19 -11.48 -12.60
CA HIS A 363 8.83 -11.55 -11.31
C HIS A 363 8.34 -10.43 -10.39
N ILE A 364 8.17 -10.75 -9.13
CA ILE A 364 8.17 -9.78 -8.02
C ILE A 364 9.54 -9.93 -7.38
N SER A 365 10.45 -9.01 -7.71
CA SER A 365 11.81 -9.01 -7.16
C SER A 365 11.89 -8.04 -6.00
N VAL A 366 12.46 -8.48 -4.88
CA VAL A 366 12.68 -7.66 -3.68
C VAL A 366 14.17 -7.40 -3.56
N CYS A 367 14.56 -6.13 -3.68
CA CYS A 367 15.95 -5.70 -3.69
C CYS A 367 16.28 -4.87 -2.46
N ASP A 368 17.40 -5.19 -1.81
CA ASP A 368 18.01 -4.36 -0.80
C ASP A 368 19.09 -3.49 -1.46
N PHE A 369 18.90 -2.17 -1.38
CA PHE A 369 19.82 -1.16 -1.89
C PHE A 369 20.55 -0.39 -0.77
N SER A 370 20.59 -0.94 0.43
CA SER A 370 21.30 -0.32 1.56
C SER A 370 22.82 -0.32 1.37
N GLU A 371 23.34 -1.35 0.72
CA GLU A 371 24.76 -1.49 0.40
C GLU A 371 25.10 -0.93 -1.00
N THR A 372 26.39 -0.88 -1.33
CA THR A 372 26.88 -0.43 -2.63
C THR A 372 26.48 -1.38 -3.76
N GLU A 373 26.52 -2.69 -3.48
CA GLU A 373 26.07 -3.74 -4.41
C GLU A 373 24.63 -4.15 -4.10
N PRO A 374 23.72 -4.05 -5.08
CA PRO A 374 22.33 -4.46 -4.89
C PRO A 374 22.21 -5.93 -4.54
N LYS A 375 21.45 -6.23 -3.49
CA LYS A 375 21.17 -7.60 -3.06
C LYS A 375 19.73 -7.96 -3.40
N LEU A 376 19.53 -9.08 -4.11
CA LEU A 376 18.23 -9.67 -4.33
C LEU A 376 17.83 -10.46 -3.07
N SER A 377 16.96 -9.89 -2.23
CA SER A 377 16.48 -10.51 -0.98
C SER A 377 15.48 -11.63 -1.23
N ALA A 378 14.59 -11.44 -2.22
CA ALA A 378 13.60 -12.45 -2.62
C ALA A 378 13.20 -12.27 -4.09
N ASN A 379 12.70 -13.35 -4.70
CA ASN A 379 12.19 -13.33 -6.06
C ASN A 379 11.06 -14.33 -6.24
N TYR A 380 9.85 -13.84 -6.49
CA TYR A 380 8.65 -14.63 -6.73
C TYR A 380 8.36 -14.65 -8.23
N LYS A 381 8.34 -15.86 -8.84
CA LYS A 381 8.26 -16.05 -10.29
C LYS A 381 6.87 -16.45 -10.71
N ASN A 382 6.34 -15.82 -11.77
CA ASN A 382 5.11 -16.21 -12.46
C ASN A 382 3.85 -16.16 -11.57
N HIS A 383 3.78 -15.19 -10.64
CA HIS A 383 2.63 -14.96 -9.79
C HIS A 383 1.74 -13.81 -10.26
N THR A 384 2.25 -12.96 -11.17
CA THR A 384 1.50 -11.78 -11.60
C THR A 384 0.81 -11.97 -12.96
N ASN A 385 -0.23 -11.15 -13.20
CA ASN A 385 -0.90 -11.03 -14.47
C ASN A 385 -1.26 -9.56 -14.66
N TYR A 386 -0.32 -8.77 -15.23
CA TYR A 386 -0.33 -7.31 -15.26
C TYR A 386 -0.50 -6.72 -13.86
N PRO A 387 0.58 -6.61 -13.07
CA PRO A 387 0.49 -6.05 -11.71
C PRO A 387 0.13 -4.55 -11.74
N ALA A 388 -1.00 -4.20 -11.14
CA ALA A 388 -1.46 -2.81 -11.03
C ALA A 388 -0.62 -2.00 -10.06
N GLY A 389 -0.18 -2.61 -8.95
CA GLY A 389 0.62 -1.93 -7.94
C GLY A 389 1.08 -2.86 -6.81
N THR A 390 2.03 -2.35 -6.04
CA THR A 390 2.51 -2.94 -4.79
C THR A 390 2.17 -2.00 -3.65
N PHE A 391 1.53 -2.52 -2.61
CA PHE A 391 0.96 -1.75 -1.50
C PHE A 391 1.38 -2.35 -0.18
N PHE A 392 1.82 -1.51 0.76
CA PHE A 392 2.28 -1.94 2.07
C PHE A 392 1.25 -1.59 3.13
N THR A 393 0.89 -2.56 3.97
CA THR A 393 -0.05 -2.34 5.06
C THR A 393 0.47 -1.33 6.09
N TYR A 394 1.79 -1.17 6.18
CA TYR A 394 2.46 -0.25 7.11
C TYR A 394 2.29 1.23 6.77
N ASN A 395 1.97 1.59 5.54
CA ASN A 395 1.81 2.98 5.10
C ASN A 395 0.55 3.66 5.65
N PHE A 396 -0.39 2.87 6.18
CA PHE A 396 -1.75 3.30 6.48
C PHE A 396 -2.13 3.12 7.96
N GLN A 397 -1.12 2.92 8.80
CA GLN A 397 -1.29 2.76 10.24
C GLN A 397 -1.03 4.06 11.00
#